data_cec6b13cd7fd47628563cf67798735d5
#
_entry.id   cec6b13cd7fd47628563cf67798735d5
#
_cell.length_a   1.000
_cell.length_b   1.000
_cell.length_c   1.000
_cell.angle_alpha   90.00
_cell.angle_beta   90.00
_cell.angle_gamma   90.00
#
_symmetry.space_group_name_H-M   'P 1'
#
loop_
_entity.id
_entity.type
_entity.pdbx_description
1 polymer ?
#
loop_
_entity_poly.entity_id
_entity_poly.type
_entity_poly.pdbx_seq_one_letter_code
_entity_poly.pdbx_strand_id
1 'polypeptide(L)'
;MPKENRRILFTTAEVLRALMEYTALHNRPMGKGDVVSMLYDPKEDPALVLMVSGADGQIENHSFRLAELGAAIITFCRSHKVPLPHKGKKSLIKVDDAVAITVGHEWEIG
;
A
#
# COMPACT_ATOMS: atom_id res chain seq x y z
N MET A 1 17.04 -17.49 19.18
CA MET A 1 17.34 -17.12 17.80
C MET A 1 17.18 -15.63 17.60
N PRO A 2 18.12 -14.97 16.91
CA PRO A 2 17.98 -13.54 16.65
C PRO A 2 16.79 -13.29 15.74
N LYS A 3 16.09 -12.20 16.01
CA LYS A 3 14.96 -11.75 15.21
C LYS A 3 15.16 -10.30 14.80
N GLU A 4 14.79 -9.98 13.59
CA GLU A 4 14.74 -8.61 13.12
C GLU A 4 13.33 -8.29 12.67
N ASN A 5 12.80 -7.18 13.17
CA ASN A 5 11.52 -6.65 12.71
C ASN A 5 11.75 -5.24 12.21
N ARG A 6 11.42 -5.02 10.95
CA ARG A 6 11.47 -3.70 10.35
C ARG A 6 10.07 -3.20 10.11
N ARG A 7 9.91 -1.90 10.29
CA ARG A 7 8.66 -1.23 10.03
C ARG A 7 8.93 -0.06 9.09
N ILE A 8 8.29 -0.07 7.94
CA ILE A 8 8.44 0.97 6.94
C ILE A 8 7.11 1.68 6.81
N LEU A 9 7.09 2.97 7.14
CA LEU A 9 5.89 3.79 7.06
C LEU A 9 5.85 4.54 5.74
N PHE A 10 4.65 4.65 5.17
CA PHE A 10 4.42 5.35 3.92
C PHE A 10 3.52 6.54 4.17
N THR A 11 3.86 7.68 3.57
CA THR A 11 2.97 8.85 3.58
C THR A 11 1.75 8.58 2.72
N THR A 12 0.68 9.33 2.94
CA THR A 12 -0.51 9.25 2.08
C THR A 12 -0.14 9.48 0.62
N ALA A 13 0.72 10.46 0.35
CA ALA A 13 1.16 10.75 -1.02
C ALA A 13 1.88 9.57 -1.66
N GLU A 14 2.72 8.86 -0.90
CA GLU A 14 3.42 7.68 -1.38
C GLU A 14 2.46 6.52 -1.67
N VAL A 15 1.48 6.30 -0.81
CA VAL A 15 0.45 5.26 -1.02
C VAL A 15 -0.36 5.57 -2.27
N LEU A 16 -0.78 6.82 -2.44
CA LEU A 16 -1.53 7.23 -3.64
C LEU A 16 -0.71 7.01 -4.90
N ARG A 17 0.56 7.37 -4.87
CA ARG A 17 1.44 7.16 -6.01
C ARG A 17 1.63 5.68 -6.33
N ALA A 18 1.79 4.86 -5.30
CA ALA A 18 1.90 3.41 -5.47
C ALA A 18 0.65 2.83 -6.13
N LEU A 19 -0.53 3.25 -5.70
CA LEU A 19 -1.80 2.81 -6.26
C LEU A 19 -1.99 3.29 -7.70
N MET A 20 -1.60 4.53 -8.01
CA MET A 20 -1.67 5.06 -9.36
C MET A 20 -0.77 4.28 -10.32
N GLU A 21 0.45 3.99 -9.91
CA GLU A 21 1.39 3.20 -10.71
C GLU A 21 0.89 1.77 -10.91
N TYR A 22 0.37 1.16 -9.85
CA TYR A 22 -0.16 -0.20 -9.89
C TYR A 22 -1.37 -0.31 -10.82
N THR A 23 -2.33 0.60 -10.71
CA THR A 23 -3.53 0.57 -11.54
C THR A 23 -3.21 0.84 -13.00
N ALA A 24 -2.23 1.69 -13.29
CA ALA A 24 -1.77 1.92 -14.66
C ALA A 24 -1.15 0.66 -15.26
N LEU A 25 -0.36 -0.07 -14.50
CA LEU A 25 0.24 -1.34 -14.94
C LEU A 25 -0.80 -2.41 -15.26
N HIS A 26 -1.92 -2.38 -14.57
CA HIS A 26 -2.99 -3.38 -14.71
C HIS A 26 -4.15 -2.90 -15.57
N ASN A 27 -3.94 -1.86 -16.37
CA ASN A 27 -4.96 -1.27 -17.25
C ASN A 27 -6.26 -0.94 -16.51
N ARG A 28 -6.12 -0.40 -15.31
CA ARG A 28 -7.23 -0.06 -14.43
C ARG A 28 -7.09 1.40 -13.98
N PRO A 29 -7.23 2.37 -14.92
CA PRO A 29 -6.99 3.76 -14.58
C PRO A 29 -8.02 4.28 -13.58
N MET A 30 -7.54 5.06 -12.62
CA MET A 30 -8.40 5.69 -11.61
C MET A 30 -8.99 7.02 -12.07
N GLY A 31 -8.76 7.38 -13.32
CA GLY A 31 -9.23 8.65 -13.85
C GLY A 31 -8.37 9.83 -13.40
N LYS A 32 -8.77 11.01 -13.84
CA LYS A 32 -8.09 12.27 -13.51
C LYS A 32 -8.96 13.07 -12.56
N GLY A 33 -8.99 12.67 -11.32
CA GLY A 33 -9.78 13.37 -10.33
C GLY A 33 -8.94 13.67 -9.09
N ASP A 34 -9.49 14.50 -8.23
CA ASP A 34 -8.88 14.80 -6.95
C ASP A 34 -9.29 13.76 -5.92
N VAL A 35 -8.33 13.27 -5.14
CA VAL A 35 -8.61 12.37 -4.05
C VAL A 35 -9.25 13.16 -2.91
N VAL A 36 -10.50 12.82 -2.61
CA VAL A 36 -11.27 13.47 -1.56
C VAL A 36 -11.01 12.83 -0.21
N SER A 37 -10.86 11.50 -0.22
CA SER A 37 -10.73 10.74 1.01
C SER A 37 -10.03 9.41 0.75
N MET A 38 -9.30 8.94 1.74
CA MET A 38 -8.69 7.62 1.74
C MET A 38 -9.00 6.96 3.08
N LEU A 39 -9.72 5.84 3.01
CA LEU A 39 -10.04 5.03 4.18
C LEU A 39 -9.20 3.76 4.13
N TYR A 40 -8.46 3.49 5.18
CA TYR A 40 -7.58 2.34 5.26
C TYR A 40 -7.77 1.60 6.57
N ASP A 41 -8.06 0.32 6.47
CA ASP A 41 -8.05 -0.60 7.60
C ASP A 41 -7.64 -1.98 7.08
N PRO A 42 -6.45 -2.48 7.48
CA PRO A 42 -5.96 -3.77 6.98
C PRO A 42 -6.77 -4.96 7.48
N LYS A 43 -7.67 -4.77 8.43
CA LYS A 43 -8.55 -5.82 8.95
C LYS A 43 -9.86 -5.94 8.18
N GLU A 44 -10.14 -4.97 7.33
CA GLU A 44 -11.38 -4.92 6.56
C GLU A 44 -11.15 -5.43 5.13
N ASP A 45 -12.23 -5.80 4.46
CA ASP A 45 -12.20 -6.17 3.05
C ASP A 45 -13.33 -5.42 2.32
N PRO A 46 -13.01 -4.42 1.48
CA PRO A 46 -11.68 -4.01 1.04
C PRO A 46 -10.87 -3.29 2.12
N ALA A 47 -9.55 -3.44 2.05
CA ALA A 47 -8.65 -2.85 3.04
C ALA A 47 -8.47 -1.35 2.85
N LEU A 48 -8.61 -0.86 1.61
CA LEU A 48 -8.43 0.55 1.29
C LEU A 48 -9.49 1.00 0.29
N VAL A 49 -10.10 2.14 0.55
CA VAL A 49 -11.06 2.77 -0.36
C VAL A 49 -10.62 4.20 -0.62
N LEU A 50 -10.45 4.53 -1.89
CA LEU A 50 -10.22 5.89 -2.34
C LEU A 50 -11.51 6.48 -2.86
N MET A 51 -11.83 7.67 -2.41
CA MET A 51 -12.90 8.48 -2.98
C MET A 51 -12.27 9.55 -3.86
N VAL A 52 -12.63 9.54 -5.13
CA VAL A 52 -12.06 10.43 -6.14
C VAL A 52 -13.18 11.26 -6.75
N SER A 53 -13.01 12.58 -6.76
CA SER A 53 -13.95 13.49 -7.39
C SER A 53 -13.58 13.66 -8.85
N GLY A 54 -14.49 13.30 -9.76
CA GLY A 54 -14.31 13.48 -11.19
C GLY A 54 -14.56 14.91 -11.64
N ALA A 55 -14.31 15.15 -12.95
CA ALA A 55 -14.47 16.48 -13.56
C ALA A 55 -15.90 17.00 -13.51
N ASP A 56 -16.87 16.10 -13.43
CA ASP A 56 -18.30 16.42 -13.34
C ASP A 56 -18.79 16.60 -11.90
N GLY A 57 -17.88 16.54 -10.92
CA GLY A 57 -18.22 16.62 -9.51
C GLY A 57 -18.75 15.33 -8.91
N GLN A 58 -18.86 14.27 -9.69
CA GLN A 58 -19.29 12.97 -9.17
C GLN A 58 -18.13 12.27 -8.45
N ILE A 59 -18.49 11.55 -7.39
CA ILE A 59 -17.51 10.82 -6.60
C ILE A 59 -17.50 9.36 -7.01
N GLU A 60 -16.31 8.85 -7.34
CA GLU A 60 -16.10 7.44 -7.64
C GLU A 60 -15.31 6.81 -6.49
N ASN A 61 -15.69 5.61 -6.12
CA ASN A 61 -15.00 4.82 -5.11
C ASN A 61 -14.13 3.77 -5.79
N HIS A 62 -12.86 3.75 -5.42
CA HIS A 62 -11.91 2.74 -5.89
C HIS A 62 -11.47 1.91 -4.69
N SER A 63 -11.78 0.62 -4.72
CA SER A 63 -11.54 -0.29 -3.62
C SER A 63 -10.35 -1.19 -3.93
N PHE A 64 -9.54 -1.44 -2.91
CA PHE A 64 -8.37 -2.30 -3.01
C PHE A 64 -8.39 -3.31 -1.88
N ARG A 65 -8.24 -4.57 -2.24
CA ARG A 65 -8.10 -5.63 -1.25
C ARG A 65 -6.69 -5.58 -0.67
N LEU A 66 -6.50 -6.22 0.47
CA LEU A 66 -5.20 -6.22 1.17
C LEU A 66 -4.09 -6.76 0.26
N ALA A 67 -4.35 -7.82 -0.50
CA ALA A 67 -3.39 -8.40 -1.42
C ALA A 67 -3.02 -7.41 -2.54
N GLU A 68 -3.98 -6.67 -3.07
CA GLU A 68 -3.73 -5.66 -4.10
C GLU A 68 -2.91 -4.50 -3.57
N LEU A 69 -3.25 -4.02 -2.38
CA LEU A 69 -2.51 -2.95 -1.73
C LEU A 69 -1.08 -3.38 -1.44
N GLY A 70 -0.89 -4.60 -0.93
CA GLY A 70 0.43 -5.17 -0.69
C GLY A 70 1.27 -5.24 -1.96
N ALA A 71 0.67 -5.73 -3.06
CA ALA A 71 1.35 -5.81 -4.34
C ALA A 71 1.74 -4.42 -4.86
N ALA A 72 0.86 -3.43 -4.71
CA ALA A 72 1.12 -2.06 -5.12
C ALA A 72 2.31 -1.45 -4.34
N ILE A 73 2.31 -1.64 -3.03
CA ILE A 73 3.38 -1.12 -2.16
C ILE A 73 4.72 -1.79 -2.46
N ILE A 74 4.73 -3.11 -2.63
CA ILE A 74 5.97 -3.85 -2.95
C ILE A 74 6.51 -3.42 -4.31
N THR A 75 5.65 -3.27 -5.31
CA THR A 75 6.04 -2.80 -6.65
C THR A 75 6.61 -1.38 -6.57
N PHE A 76 5.97 -0.51 -5.81
CA PHE A 76 6.44 0.86 -5.58
C PHE A 76 7.83 0.86 -4.95
N CYS A 77 8.04 0.08 -3.91
CA CYS A 77 9.35 -0.02 -3.26
C CYS A 77 10.43 -0.49 -4.23
N ARG A 78 10.10 -1.47 -5.07
CA ARG A 78 11.03 -1.99 -6.07
C ARG A 78 11.36 -0.95 -7.13
N SER A 79 10.36 -0.22 -7.62
CA SER A 79 10.54 0.83 -8.64
C SER A 79 11.32 2.03 -8.13
N HIS A 80 11.13 2.38 -6.88
CA HIS A 80 11.73 3.56 -6.26
C HIS A 80 12.95 3.23 -5.41
N LYS A 81 13.47 2.01 -5.55
CA LYS A 81 14.69 1.53 -4.88
C LYS A 81 14.63 1.63 -3.36
N VAL A 82 13.44 1.43 -2.80
CA VAL A 82 13.28 1.26 -1.35
C VAL A 82 13.64 -0.19 -1.03
N PRO A 83 14.70 -0.45 -0.26
CA PRO A 83 15.13 -1.82 -0.04
C PRO A 83 14.16 -2.58 0.84
N LEU A 84 13.73 -3.75 0.35
CA LEU A 84 12.96 -4.70 1.12
C LEU A 84 13.73 -6.01 1.19
N PRO A 85 13.83 -6.65 2.36
CA PRO A 85 14.46 -7.95 2.46
C PRO A 85 13.77 -8.98 1.56
N HIS A 86 14.55 -9.79 0.86
CA HIS A 86 14.00 -10.87 0.04
C HIS A 86 13.34 -11.93 0.89
N LYS A 87 13.94 -12.21 2.03
CA LYS A 87 13.43 -13.17 3.01
C LYS A 87 12.73 -12.42 4.12
N GLY A 88 11.77 -13.07 4.71
CA GLY A 88 11.03 -12.51 5.81
C GLY A 88 9.55 -12.38 5.48
N LYS A 89 8.75 -12.47 6.52
CA LYS A 89 7.31 -12.34 6.40
C LYS A 89 6.93 -10.88 6.37
N LYS A 90 6.23 -10.48 5.30
CA LYS A 90 5.77 -9.11 5.12
C LYS A 90 4.29 -9.02 5.42
N SER A 91 3.91 -8.02 6.17
CA SER A 91 2.50 -7.77 6.52
C SER A 91 2.21 -6.28 6.49
N LEU A 92 1.01 -5.93 6.06
CA LEU A 92 0.52 -4.56 6.12
C LEU A 92 -0.13 -4.32 7.47
N ILE A 93 0.20 -3.21 8.08
CA ILE A 93 -0.39 -2.78 9.34
C ILE A 93 -0.78 -1.31 9.27
N LYS A 94 -1.50 -0.86 10.28
CA LYS A 94 -1.89 0.54 10.45
C LYS A 94 -1.13 1.08 11.65
N VAL A 95 -0.37 2.16 11.44
CA VAL A 95 0.34 2.87 12.50
C VAL A 95 -0.22 4.29 12.53
N ASP A 96 -0.93 4.63 13.59
CA ASP A 96 -1.80 5.80 13.62
C ASP A 96 -2.76 5.71 12.43
N ASP A 97 -2.76 6.60 11.48
CA ASP A 97 -3.58 6.49 10.28
C ASP A 97 -2.74 6.18 9.03
N ALA A 98 -1.49 5.79 9.23
CA ALA A 98 -0.56 5.54 8.13
C ALA A 98 -0.51 4.07 7.75
N VAL A 99 -0.27 3.83 6.46
CA VAL A 99 0.03 2.50 5.93
C VAL A 99 1.49 2.17 6.25
N ALA A 100 1.72 1.00 6.80
CA ALA A 100 3.07 0.54 7.08
C ALA A 100 3.22 -0.92 6.69
N ILE A 101 4.44 -1.29 6.29
CA ILE A 101 4.82 -2.69 6.11
C ILE A 101 5.70 -3.10 7.28
N THR A 102 5.37 -4.24 7.88
CA THR A 102 6.30 -4.91 8.80
C THR A 102 6.99 -6.03 8.06
N VAL A 103 8.29 -6.16 8.28
CA VAL A 103 9.08 -7.25 7.74
C VAL A 103 9.76 -7.94 8.91
N GLY A 104 9.39 -9.19 9.15
CA GLY A 104 9.98 -10.00 10.20
C GLY A 104 10.96 -11.01 9.64
N HIS A 105 12.09 -11.17 10.28
CA HIS A 105 13.11 -12.12 9.87
C HIS A 105 13.76 -12.76 11.09
N GLU A 106 13.87 -14.08 11.07
CA GLU A 106 14.57 -14.84 12.08
C GLU A 106 15.82 -15.46 11.47
N TRP A 107 16.94 -15.35 12.18
CA TRP A 107 18.15 -16.04 11.78
C TRP A 107 18.36 -17.27 12.64
N GLU A 108 18.75 -18.35 12.00
CA GLU A 108 19.21 -19.53 12.71
C GLU A 108 20.70 -19.41 12.94
N ILE A 109 21.11 -19.59 14.18
CA ILE A 109 22.50 -19.69 14.57
C ILE A 109 22.76 -21.17 14.78
N GLY A 110 23.43 -21.76 13.83
CA GLY A 110 23.68 -23.18 13.93
C GLY A 110 25.09 -23.53 13.70
#